data_ba9243ac391b832d8ba5d75ffcf687f9
#
_entry.id   ba9243ac391b832d8ba5d75ffcf687f9
#
_cell.length_a   1.000
_cell.length_b   1.000
_cell.length_c   1.000
_cell.angle_alpha   90.00
_cell.angle_beta   90.00
_cell.angle_gamma   90.00
#
_symmetry.space_group_name_H-M   'P 1'
#
loop_
_entity.id
_entity.type
_entity.pdbx_description
1 polymer ?
#
loop_
_entity_poly.entity_id
_entity_poly.type
_entity_poly.pdbx_seq_one_letter_code
_entity_poly.pdbx_strand_id
1 'polypeptide(L)'
;MAAACRRVPLNGYSPLVIIRPAIPAERDALEALQLRASLVNEGDREALLRHPDAIDLPMEQITAGAVFVVEQHGAVVGFSAIVAREDGDTELDALFVEPGTQRQGVGKRLVEHCAKVARSKGSTCLHVVGNPHAEQFYLACGFSIIGRFDTRFGPGLLMRLPL
;
A
#
# COMPACT_ATOMS: atom_id res chain seq x y z
N MET A 1 47.05 34.88 10.66
CA MET A 1 46.35 33.77 11.34
C MET A 1 44.94 33.67 10.75
N ALA A 2 44.71 32.68 9.88
CA ALA A 2 43.42 32.45 9.24
C ALA A 2 42.65 31.42 10.05
N ALA A 3 41.52 31.84 10.63
CA ALA A 3 40.63 30.95 11.32
C ALA A 3 39.85 30.10 10.30
N ALA A 4 40.12 28.80 10.29
CA ALA A 4 39.39 27.83 9.49
C ALA A 4 37.96 27.70 9.99
N CYS A 5 37.00 28.23 9.26
CA CYS A 5 35.60 28.01 9.46
C CYS A 5 35.31 26.56 9.05
N ARG A 6 35.20 25.66 10.04
CA ARG A 6 34.73 24.29 9.82
C ARG A 6 33.26 24.34 9.42
N ARG A 7 32.99 24.01 8.16
CA ARG A 7 31.63 23.72 7.71
C ARG A 7 31.15 22.50 8.46
N VAL A 8 30.18 22.70 9.33
CA VAL A 8 29.41 21.61 9.91
C VAL A 8 28.62 20.96 8.77
N PRO A 9 28.75 19.65 8.53
CA PRO A 9 27.90 19.00 7.54
C PRO A 9 26.46 19.11 8.04
N LEU A 10 25.58 19.67 7.19
CA LEU A 10 24.14 19.60 7.38
C LEU A 10 23.74 18.12 7.30
N ASN A 11 23.76 17.46 8.44
CA ASN A 11 23.35 16.06 8.58
C ASN A 11 21.91 15.91 8.12
N GLY A 12 21.76 15.02 7.16
CA GLY A 12 20.57 14.39 6.66
C GLY A 12 19.33 14.47 7.52
N TYR A 13 18.44 15.36 7.17
CA TYR A 13 17.03 15.15 7.44
C TYR A 13 16.62 13.94 6.60
N SER A 14 16.62 12.76 7.21
CA SER A 14 15.80 11.68 6.67
C SER A 14 14.39 12.24 6.55
N PRO A 15 13.75 12.19 5.37
CA PRO A 15 12.41 12.72 5.24
C PRO A 15 11.53 12.05 6.28
N LEU A 16 10.84 12.86 7.08
CA LEU A 16 9.91 12.35 8.07
C LEU A 16 8.81 11.57 7.33
N VAL A 17 8.87 10.25 7.43
CA VAL A 17 7.88 9.35 6.85
C VAL A 17 6.93 8.95 7.96
N ILE A 18 5.68 9.36 7.83
CA ILE A 18 4.63 9.09 8.80
C ILE A 18 3.64 8.11 8.19
N ILE A 19 3.26 7.08 8.95
CA ILE A 19 2.11 6.23 8.61
C ILE A 19 1.02 6.51 9.63
N ARG A 20 -0.16 6.84 9.14
CA ARG A 20 -1.32 7.18 9.97
C ARG A 20 -2.61 6.67 9.32
N PRO A 21 -3.70 6.53 10.09
CA PRO A 21 -5.02 6.31 9.49
C PRO A 21 -5.40 7.44 8.53
N ALA A 22 -6.08 7.09 7.45
CA ALA A 22 -6.70 8.06 6.54
C ALA A 22 -7.89 8.73 7.22
N ILE A 23 -8.22 9.93 6.77
CA ILE A 23 -9.41 10.67 7.21
C ILE A 23 -10.44 10.75 6.06
N PRO A 24 -11.75 10.88 6.35
CA PRO A 24 -12.80 10.93 5.33
C PRO A 24 -12.57 11.93 4.21
N ALA A 25 -12.02 13.09 4.52
CA ALA A 25 -11.73 14.14 3.54
C ALA A 25 -10.67 13.77 2.50
N GLU A 26 -9.90 12.69 2.74
CA GLU A 26 -8.84 12.23 1.83
C GLU A 26 -9.35 11.24 0.78
N ARG A 27 -10.58 10.74 0.88
CA ARG A 27 -11.11 9.69 0.01
C ARG A 27 -10.87 9.96 -1.48
N ASP A 28 -11.30 11.11 -1.98
CA ASP A 28 -11.20 11.47 -3.40
C ASP A 28 -9.73 11.54 -3.86
N ALA A 29 -8.85 12.06 -3.00
CA ALA A 29 -7.42 12.12 -3.30
C ALA A 29 -6.78 10.72 -3.33
N LEU A 30 -7.22 9.80 -2.47
CA LEU A 30 -6.75 8.41 -2.45
C LEU A 30 -7.24 7.63 -3.67
N GLU A 31 -8.49 7.81 -4.09
CA GLU A 31 -9.01 7.23 -5.33
C GLU A 31 -8.26 7.76 -6.56
N ALA A 32 -7.95 9.06 -6.60
CA ALA A 32 -7.13 9.65 -7.64
C ALA A 32 -5.69 9.08 -7.65
N LEU A 33 -5.10 8.83 -6.49
CA LEU A 33 -3.80 8.16 -6.37
C LEU A 33 -3.88 6.72 -6.88
N GLN A 34 -4.90 5.96 -6.49
CA GLN A 34 -5.15 4.61 -6.98
C GLN A 34 -5.23 4.58 -8.52
N LEU A 35 -5.97 5.50 -9.10
CA LEU A 35 -6.09 5.61 -10.55
C LEU A 35 -4.72 5.84 -11.21
N ARG A 36 -3.94 6.82 -10.72
CA ARG A 36 -2.60 7.10 -11.26
C ARG A 36 -1.67 5.90 -11.15
N ALA A 37 -1.67 5.24 -9.99
CA ALA A 37 -0.85 4.05 -9.74
C ALA A 37 -1.23 2.88 -10.65
N SER A 38 -2.52 2.67 -10.89
CA SER A 38 -3.02 1.59 -11.74
C SER A 38 -2.74 1.83 -13.23
N LEU A 39 -2.72 3.09 -13.68
CA LEU A 39 -2.46 3.42 -15.09
C LEU A 39 -1.00 3.21 -15.53
N VAL A 40 -0.08 2.98 -14.60
CA VAL A 40 1.34 2.69 -14.92
C VAL A 40 1.50 1.34 -15.61
N ASN A 41 0.68 0.35 -15.26
CA ASN A 41 0.73 -0.99 -15.81
C ASN A 41 -0.31 -1.14 -16.94
N GLU A 42 0.11 -1.63 -18.11
CA GLU A 42 -0.76 -1.82 -19.27
C GLU A 42 -1.97 -2.71 -18.97
N GLY A 43 -1.74 -3.84 -18.27
CA GLY A 43 -2.81 -4.76 -17.89
C GLY A 43 -3.88 -4.11 -16.99
N ASP A 44 -3.46 -3.31 -16.03
CA ASP A 44 -4.37 -2.58 -15.14
C ASP A 44 -5.12 -1.48 -15.89
N ARG A 45 -4.47 -0.81 -16.86
CA ARG A 45 -5.12 0.19 -17.72
C ARG A 45 -6.27 -0.42 -18.51
N GLU A 46 -6.06 -1.58 -19.15
CA GLU A 46 -7.12 -2.27 -19.87
C GLU A 46 -8.26 -2.72 -18.97
N ALA A 47 -7.94 -3.23 -17.77
CA ALA A 47 -8.93 -3.62 -16.78
C ALA A 47 -9.77 -2.42 -16.31
N LEU A 48 -9.17 -1.27 -16.08
CA LEU A 48 -9.87 -0.04 -15.70
C LEU A 48 -10.78 0.49 -16.80
N LEU A 49 -10.36 0.42 -18.07
CA LEU A 49 -11.21 0.82 -19.19
C LEU A 49 -12.46 -0.06 -19.31
N ARG A 50 -12.35 -1.34 -18.98
CA ARG A 50 -13.48 -2.28 -18.96
C ARG A 50 -14.33 -2.19 -17.69
N HIS A 51 -13.72 -1.80 -16.57
CA HIS A 51 -14.35 -1.75 -15.25
C HIS A 51 -14.00 -0.42 -14.55
N PRO A 52 -14.57 0.73 -14.99
CA PRO A 52 -14.29 2.03 -14.37
C PRO A 52 -14.74 2.11 -12.91
N ASP A 53 -15.66 1.23 -12.50
CA ASP A 53 -16.10 1.05 -11.11
C ASP A 53 -15.08 0.33 -10.20
N ALA A 54 -13.93 -0.09 -10.75
CA ALA A 54 -12.86 -0.70 -9.96
C ALA A 54 -12.14 0.29 -9.03
N ILE A 55 -12.23 1.58 -9.31
CA ILE A 55 -11.75 2.62 -8.40
C ILE A 55 -12.90 2.98 -7.46
N ASP A 56 -12.88 2.35 -6.30
CA ASP A 56 -13.84 2.60 -5.23
C ASP A 56 -13.17 2.31 -3.89
N LEU A 57 -13.03 3.34 -3.07
CA LEU A 57 -12.55 3.22 -1.70
C LEU A 57 -13.74 3.45 -0.75
N PRO A 58 -14.29 2.38 -0.16
CA PRO A 58 -15.47 2.50 0.69
C PRO A 58 -15.23 3.44 1.87
N MET A 59 -16.13 4.39 2.08
CA MET A 59 -16.05 5.33 3.20
C MET A 59 -16.03 4.60 4.54
N GLU A 60 -16.71 3.48 4.63
CA GLU A 60 -16.78 2.63 5.84
C GLU A 60 -15.39 2.10 6.23
N GLN A 61 -14.53 1.76 5.27
CA GLN A 61 -13.15 1.35 5.57
C GLN A 61 -12.33 2.49 6.18
N ILE A 62 -12.51 3.71 5.69
CA ILE A 62 -11.83 4.89 6.22
C ILE A 62 -12.32 5.17 7.65
N THR A 63 -13.62 5.23 7.86
CA THR A 63 -14.22 5.55 9.17
C THR A 63 -13.96 4.46 10.20
N ALA A 64 -13.79 3.21 9.78
CA ALA A 64 -13.38 2.10 10.64
C ALA A 64 -11.88 2.12 11.01
N GLY A 65 -11.10 3.07 10.48
CA GLY A 65 -9.65 3.12 10.71
C GLY A 65 -8.87 1.99 10.04
N ALA A 66 -9.40 1.42 8.95
CA ALA A 66 -8.83 0.31 8.22
C ALA A 66 -8.04 0.73 6.98
N VAL A 67 -7.93 2.04 6.73
CA VAL A 67 -7.14 2.63 5.64
C VAL A 67 -5.99 3.41 6.25
N PHE A 68 -4.76 3.16 5.77
CA PHE A 68 -3.54 3.80 6.25
C PHE A 68 -2.86 4.54 5.11
N VAL A 69 -2.39 5.75 5.38
CA VAL A 69 -1.63 6.56 4.42
C VAL A 69 -0.19 6.70 4.85
N VAL A 70 0.70 6.77 3.86
CA VAL A 70 2.09 7.21 4.05
C VAL A 70 2.18 8.67 3.65
N GLU A 71 2.58 9.49 4.60
CA GLU A 71 2.88 10.90 4.36
C GLU A 71 4.39 11.13 4.34
N GLN A 72 4.86 11.81 3.33
CA GLN A 72 6.26 12.16 3.13
C GLN A 72 6.35 13.63 2.70
N HIS A 73 7.13 14.43 3.41
CA HIS A 73 7.23 15.88 3.18
C HIS A 73 5.88 16.62 3.16
N GLY A 74 4.92 16.19 3.98
CA GLY A 74 3.59 16.79 4.05
C GLY A 74 2.64 16.38 2.92
N ALA A 75 3.00 15.41 2.09
CA ALA A 75 2.15 14.89 1.02
C ALA A 75 1.90 13.39 1.18
N VAL A 76 0.68 12.93 0.92
CA VAL A 76 0.34 11.51 0.88
C VAL A 76 0.93 10.90 -0.39
N VAL A 77 1.79 9.89 -0.23
CA VAL A 77 2.51 9.23 -1.33
C VAL A 77 2.13 7.77 -1.50
N GLY A 78 1.25 7.25 -0.68
CA GLY A 78 0.75 5.88 -0.78
C GLY A 78 -0.31 5.60 0.26
N PHE A 79 -1.10 4.57 0.02
CA PHE A 79 -2.06 4.07 1.00
C PHE A 79 -2.26 2.56 0.89
N SER A 80 -2.79 1.99 1.96
CA SER A 80 -3.24 0.61 2.05
C SER A 80 -4.59 0.53 2.76
N ALA A 81 -5.36 -0.50 2.45
CA ALA A 81 -6.58 -0.84 3.16
C ALA A 81 -6.56 -2.31 3.58
N ILE A 82 -7.12 -2.60 4.73
CA ILE A 82 -7.25 -3.97 5.25
C ILE A 82 -8.71 -4.29 5.55
N VAL A 83 -9.06 -5.56 5.39
CA VAL A 83 -10.39 -6.09 5.75
C VAL A 83 -10.23 -7.35 6.59
N ALA A 84 -11.18 -7.56 7.51
CA ALA A 84 -11.25 -8.79 8.28
C ALA A 84 -11.80 -9.92 7.39
N ARG A 85 -11.22 -11.11 7.52
CA ARG A 85 -11.67 -12.32 6.85
C ARG A 85 -12.55 -13.16 7.81
N GLU A 86 -13.40 -14.00 7.23
CA GLU A 86 -14.28 -14.90 8.01
C GLU A 86 -13.49 -15.95 8.81
N ASP A 87 -12.28 -16.30 8.34
CA ASP A 87 -11.39 -17.24 9.02
C ASP A 87 -10.62 -16.65 10.22
N GLY A 88 -10.85 -15.37 10.54
CA GLY A 88 -10.19 -14.65 11.62
C GLY A 88 -8.87 -13.98 11.24
N ASP A 89 -8.39 -14.21 10.04
CA ASP A 89 -7.22 -13.51 9.49
C ASP A 89 -7.60 -12.15 8.90
N THR A 90 -6.61 -11.44 8.39
CA THR A 90 -6.77 -10.14 7.72
C THR A 90 -6.34 -10.24 6.27
N GLU A 91 -7.03 -9.51 5.40
CA GLU A 91 -6.64 -9.34 3.99
C GLU A 91 -6.17 -7.91 3.73
N LEU A 92 -5.08 -7.79 3.00
CA LEU A 92 -4.63 -6.54 2.41
C LEU A 92 -5.46 -6.31 1.14
N ASP A 93 -6.49 -5.48 1.26
CA ASP A 93 -7.51 -5.24 0.23
C ASP A 93 -7.05 -4.22 -0.82
N ALA A 94 -6.22 -3.26 -0.41
CA ALA A 94 -5.64 -2.25 -1.29
C ALA A 94 -4.21 -1.92 -0.88
N LEU A 95 -3.35 -1.68 -1.88
CA LEU A 95 -1.99 -1.17 -1.71
C LEU A 95 -1.59 -0.40 -2.96
N PHE A 96 -1.49 0.91 -2.83
CA PHE A 96 -1.14 1.80 -3.93
C PHE A 96 -0.09 2.82 -3.49
N VAL A 97 0.89 3.06 -4.36
CA VAL A 97 1.98 4.01 -4.14
C VAL A 97 2.05 4.96 -5.33
N GLU A 98 2.19 6.25 -5.05
CA GLU A 98 2.34 7.28 -6.07
C GLU A 98 3.47 6.90 -7.05
N PRO A 99 3.24 6.91 -8.37
CA PRO A 99 4.22 6.45 -9.35
C PRO A 99 5.63 7.07 -9.19
N GLY A 100 5.69 8.35 -8.83
CA GLY A 100 6.95 9.07 -8.62
C GLY A 100 7.74 8.65 -7.37
N THR A 101 7.13 7.88 -6.45
CA THR A 101 7.75 7.43 -5.20
C THR A 101 7.89 5.91 -5.11
N GLN A 102 7.57 5.20 -6.18
CA GLN A 102 7.77 3.74 -6.24
C GLN A 102 9.26 3.39 -6.09
N ARG A 103 9.53 2.16 -5.58
CA ARG A 103 10.87 1.64 -5.29
C ARG A 103 11.66 2.39 -4.21
N GLN A 104 11.02 3.27 -3.45
CA GLN A 104 11.60 3.96 -2.28
C GLN A 104 11.22 3.31 -0.95
N GLY A 105 10.67 2.10 -0.98
CA GLY A 105 10.28 1.34 0.21
C GLY A 105 8.94 1.74 0.81
N VAL A 106 8.16 2.63 0.20
CA VAL A 106 6.84 3.07 0.67
C VAL A 106 5.87 1.89 0.78
N GLY A 107 5.75 1.09 -0.28
CA GLY A 107 4.88 -0.10 -0.29
C GLY A 107 5.26 -1.12 0.78
N LYS A 108 6.55 -1.40 0.96
CA LYS A 108 7.02 -2.31 2.00
C LYS A 108 6.65 -1.82 3.41
N ARG A 109 6.81 -0.54 3.69
CA ARG A 109 6.42 0.06 4.98
C ARG A 109 4.92 -0.07 5.24
N LEU A 110 4.08 0.11 4.22
CA LEU A 110 2.63 -0.11 4.34
C LEU A 110 2.31 -1.57 4.66
N VAL A 111 2.94 -2.54 3.96
CA VAL A 111 2.78 -3.98 4.27
C VAL A 111 3.19 -4.29 5.71
N GLU A 112 4.34 -3.80 6.15
CA GLU A 112 4.82 -4.00 7.52
C GLU A 112 3.88 -3.40 8.56
N HIS A 113 3.30 -2.23 8.27
CA HIS A 113 2.31 -1.60 9.13
C HIS A 113 1.02 -2.42 9.19
N CYS A 114 0.48 -2.85 8.05
CA CYS A 114 -0.71 -3.70 7.98
C CYS A 114 -0.49 -5.03 8.71
N ALA A 115 0.68 -5.64 8.58
CA ALA A 115 1.04 -6.86 9.31
C ALA A 115 1.03 -6.65 10.84
N LYS A 116 1.56 -5.54 11.32
CA LYS A 116 1.50 -5.18 12.76
C LYS A 116 0.06 -5.01 13.25
N VAL A 117 -0.76 -4.30 12.49
CA VAL A 117 -2.18 -4.09 12.82
C VAL A 117 -2.94 -5.42 12.82
N ALA A 118 -2.75 -6.25 11.79
CA ALA A 118 -3.36 -7.57 11.71
C ALA A 118 -2.99 -8.46 12.90
N ARG A 119 -1.70 -8.50 13.25
CA ARG A 119 -1.22 -9.23 14.43
C ARG A 119 -1.86 -8.72 15.72
N SER A 120 -2.00 -7.42 15.89
CA SER A 120 -2.64 -6.82 17.07
C SER A 120 -4.13 -7.17 17.19
N LYS A 121 -4.76 -7.52 16.09
CA LYS A 121 -6.15 -8.01 16.03
C LYS A 121 -6.29 -9.52 16.19
N GLY A 122 -5.17 -10.24 16.37
CA GLY A 122 -5.15 -11.69 16.58
C GLY A 122 -5.06 -12.52 15.30
N SER A 123 -4.84 -11.89 14.14
CA SER A 123 -4.62 -12.62 12.88
C SER A 123 -3.31 -13.41 12.92
N THR A 124 -3.30 -14.58 12.32
CA THR A 124 -2.11 -15.43 12.17
C THR A 124 -1.42 -15.23 10.82
N CYS A 125 -2.17 -14.76 9.84
CA CYS A 125 -1.66 -14.44 8.51
C CYS A 125 -2.26 -13.13 7.99
N LEU A 126 -1.48 -12.43 7.16
CA LEU A 126 -1.97 -11.39 6.27
C LEU A 126 -2.08 -11.96 4.87
N HIS A 127 -3.26 -11.91 4.29
CA HIS A 127 -3.54 -12.40 2.93
C HIS A 127 -3.57 -11.26 1.95
N VAL A 128 -3.32 -11.55 0.67
CA VAL A 128 -3.50 -10.61 -0.43
C VAL A 128 -3.88 -11.34 -1.71
N VAL A 129 -4.72 -10.73 -2.51
CA VAL A 129 -4.93 -11.09 -3.91
C VAL A 129 -4.15 -10.11 -4.75
N GLY A 130 -2.95 -10.52 -5.17
CA GLY A 130 -2.02 -9.66 -5.90
C GLY A 130 -2.16 -9.78 -7.41
N ASN A 131 -1.84 -8.71 -8.11
CA ASN A 131 -1.65 -8.76 -9.55
C ASN A 131 -0.36 -9.53 -9.89
N PRO A 132 -0.31 -10.29 -11.00
CA PRO A 132 0.89 -11.03 -11.41
C PRO A 132 2.14 -10.16 -11.56
N HIS A 133 2.00 -8.90 -12.02
CA HIS A 133 3.13 -7.98 -12.15
C HIS A 133 3.68 -7.49 -10.79
N ALA A 134 2.94 -7.64 -9.69
CA ALA A 134 3.38 -7.30 -8.34
C ALA A 134 3.95 -8.51 -7.58
N GLU A 135 4.04 -9.69 -8.20
CA GLU A 135 4.51 -10.94 -7.58
C GLU A 135 5.84 -10.75 -6.85
N GLN A 136 6.84 -10.19 -7.54
CA GLN A 136 8.17 -10.01 -6.96
C GLN A 136 8.18 -9.07 -5.77
N PHE A 137 7.34 -8.04 -5.78
CA PHE A 137 7.18 -7.14 -4.66
C PHE A 137 6.65 -7.88 -3.42
N TYR A 138 5.58 -8.66 -3.57
CA TYR A 138 5.00 -9.40 -2.44
C TYR A 138 5.94 -10.50 -1.94
N LEU A 139 6.63 -11.22 -2.82
CA LEU A 139 7.66 -12.20 -2.44
C LEU A 139 8.77 -11.52 -1.62
N ALA A 140 9.23 -10.34 -2.02
CA ALA A 140 10.23 -9.55 -1.29
C ALA A 140 9.72 -9.06 0.09
N CYS A 141 8.41 -8.91 0.25
CA CYS A 141 7.77 -8.61 1.54
C CYS A 141 7.58 -9.84 2.43
N GLY A 142 7.91 -11.04 1.95
CA GLY A 142 7.82 -12.30 2.71
C GLY A 142 6.54 -13.09 2.46
N PHE A 143 5.68 -12.66 1.53
CA PHE A 143 4.52 -13.45 1.13
C PHE A 143 4.95 -14.70 0.34
N SER A 144 4.13 -15.75 0.41
CA SER A 144 4.23 -16.93 -0.44
C SER A 144 2.94 -17.12 -1.22
N ILE A 145 3.06 -17.61 -2.45
CA ILE A 145 1.91 -17.94 -3.30
C ILE A 145 1.26 -19.21 -2.78
N ILE A 146 -0.05 -19.15 -2.56
CA ILE A 146 -0.85 -20.31 -2.13
C ILE A 146 -1.91 -20.71 -3.16
N GLY A 147 -2.10 -19.92 -4.20
CA GLY A 147 -3.02 -20.23 -5.28
C GLY A 147 -3.02 -19.17 -6.37
N ARG A 148 -3.71 -19.50 -7.46
CA ARG A 148 -3.97 -18.61 -8.60
C ARG A 148 -5.42 -18.77 -8.99
N PHE A 149 -6.11 -17.68 -9.34
CA PHE A 149 -7.47 -17.71 -9.81
C PHE A 149 -7.80 -16.49 -10.66
N ASP A 150 -8.84 -16.61 -11.46
CA ASP A 150 -9.30 -15.49 -12.27
C ASP A 150 -10.24 -14.61 -11.45
N THR A 151 -9.88 -13.33 -11.36
CA THR A 151 -10.74 -12.28 -10.80
C THR A 151 -11.53 -11.63 -11.92
N ARG A 152 -12.55 -10.82 -11.59
CA ARG A 152 -13.26 -10.02 -12.58
C ARG A 152 -12.37 -9.01 -13.32
N PHE A 153 -11.17 -8.73 -12.77
CA PHE A 153 -10.20 -7.80 -13.34
C PHE A 153 -9.03 -8.50 -14.06
N GLY A 154 -9.03 -9.82 -14.13
CA GLY A 154 -7.99 -10.64 -14.73
C GLY A 154 -7.36 -11.63 -13.73
N PRO A 155 -6.22 -12.26 -14.10
CA PRO A 155 -5.56 -13.25 -13.24
C PRO A 155 -5.14 -12.63 -11.89
N GLY A 156 -5.36 -13.38 -10.81
CA GLY A 156 -4.96 -13.02 -9.46
C GLY A 156 -4.06 -14.05 -8.80
N LEU A 157 -3.11 -13.58 -7.99
CA LEU A 157 -2.26 -14.40 -7.15
C LEU A 157 -2.79 -14.38 -5.72
N LEU A 158 -3.21 -15.54 -5.22
CA LEU A 158 -3.54 -15.67 -3.81
C LEU A 158 -2.25 -15.88 -3.03
N MET A 159 -1.92 -14.95 -2.14
CA MET A 159 -0.68 -14.97 -1.37
C MET A 159 -0.95 -14.75 0.12
N ARG A 160 -0.06 -15.26 0.97
CA ARG A 160 -0.13 -15.05 2.42
C ARG A 160 1.23 -14.75 3.03
N LEU A 161 1.22 -13.96 4.08
CA LEU A 161 2.35 -13.63 4.94
C LEU A 161 2.02 -14.13 6.36
N PRO A 162 2.77 -15.12 6.92
CA PRO A 162 2.65 -15.48 8.32
C PRO A 162 3.04 -14.31 9.22
N LEU A 163 2.30 -14.12 10.33
CA LEU A 163 2.47 -13.00 11.26
C LEU A 163 3.17 -13.40 12.55
#